data_faf4fa12bdc4cb378f2765f7c2a1688d
#
_entry.id   faf4fa12bdc4cb378f2765f7c2a1688d
#
_cell.length_a   1.000
_cell.length_b   1.000
_cell.length_c   1.000
_cell.angle_alpha   90.00
_cell.angle_beta   90.00
_cell.angle_gamma   90.00
#
_symmetry.space_group_name_H-M   'P 1'
#
loop_
_entity.id
_entity.type
_entity.pdbx_description
1 polymer ?
#
loop_
_entity_poly.entity_id
_entity_poly.type
_entity_poly.pdbx_seq_one_letter_code
_entity_poly.pdbx_strand_id
1 'polypeptide(L)' 'MKFDLTLGLLDKPGQLLRALEPIAKNGGNIISIIHEREKVAGDYVPVSLVVDFPTGKSFERTKG' A
#
# COMPACT_ATOMS: atom_id res chain seq x y z
N MET A 1 -2.45 14.28 5.37
CA MET A 1 -3.58 13.39 5.76
C MET A 1 -3.09 11.95 5.82
N LYS A 2 -3.35 11.28 6.92
CA LYS A 2 -2.94 9.88 7.11
C LYS A 2 -4.06 8.93 6.72
N PHE A 3 -3.68 7.86 6.06
CA PHE A 3 -4.62 6.82 5.63
C PHE A 3 -4.09 5.44 6.03
N ASP A 4 -5.00 4.60 6.47
CA ASP A 4 -4.74 3.18 6.68
C ASP A 4 -5.26 2.42 5.46
N LEU A 5 -4.38 1.69 4.80
CA LEU A 5 -4.72 0.90 3.62
C LEU A 5 -4.40 -0.56 3.86
N THR A 6 -5.29 -1.43 3.39
CA THR A 6 -5.00 -2.87 3.36
C THR A 6 -5.07 -3.34 1.93
N LEU A 7 -3.99 -3.96 1.47
CA LEU A 7 -3.87 -4.45 0.10
C LEU A 7 -3.70 -5.96 0.12
N GLY A 8 -4.36 -6.64 -0.81
CA GLY A 8 -4.07 -8.05 -1.07
C GLY A 8 -3.07 -8.12 -2.21
N LEU A 9 -1.85 -8.59 -1.93
CA LEU A 9 -0.79 -8.68 -2.92
C LEU A 9 -0.46 -10.14 -3.22
N LEU A 10 -0.13 -10.41 -4.48
CA LEU A 10 0.41 -11.72 -4.85
C LEU A 10 1.75 -11.92 -4.14
N ASP A 11 1.99 -13.11 -3.61
CA ASP A 11 3.25 -13.43 -2.93
C ASP A 11 4.34 -13.74 -3.96
N LYS A 12 4.78 -12.69 -4.65
CA LYS A 12 5.82 -12.78 -5.68
C LYS A 12 6.80 -11.62 -5.52
N PRO A 13 8.06 -11.80 -5.93
CA PRO A 13 9.04 -10.71 -5.91
C PRO A 13 8.54 -9.49 -6.68
N GLY A 14 8.80 -8.31 -6.12
CA GLY A 14 8.47 -7.04 -6.77
C GLY A 14 7.02 -6.57 -6.65
N GLN A 15 6.11 -7.39 -6.13
CA GLN A 15 4.69 -6.99 -6.01
C GLN A 15 4.50 -5.83 -5.03
N LEU A 16 5.18 -5.88 -3.89
CA LEU A 16 5.11 -4.81 -2.92
C LEU A 16 5.66 -3.50 -3.50
N LEU A 17 6.77 -3.58 -4.19
CA LEU A 17 7.39 -2.41 -4.82
C LEU A 17 6.43 -1.77 -5.82
N ARG A 18 5.77 -2.57 -6.65
CA ARG A 18 4.77 -2.07 -7.61
C ARG A 18 3.60 -1.40 -6.93
N ALA A 19 3.15 -1.93 -5.80
CA ALA A 19 2.05 -1.35 -5.04
C ALA A 19 2.44 -0.02 -4.41
N LEU A 20 3.68 0.13 -3.98
CA LEU A 20 4.18 1.34 -3.33
C LEU A 20 4.51 2.47 -4.32
N GLU A 21 4.82 2.11 -5.55
CA GLU A 21 5.25 3.08 -6.56
C GLU A 21 4.24 4.21 -6.80
N PRO A 22 2.95 3.94 -7.05
CA PRO A 22 1.98 5.02 -7.24
C PRO A 22 1.79 5.87 -5.98
N ILE A 23 1.95 5.29 -4.80
CA ILE A 23 1.89 6.02 -3.53
C ILE A 23 3.00 7.07 -3.48
N ALA A 24 4.23 6.64 -3.70
CA ALA A 24 5.39 7.53 -3.69
C ALA A 24 5.30 8.57 -4.81
N LYS A 25 4.85 8.17 -5.99
CA LYS A 25 4.72 9.04 -7.16
C LYS A 25 3.73 10.17 -6.94
N ASN A 26 2.71 9.95 -6.11
CA ASN A 26 1.71 10.96 -5.78
C ASN A 26 2.01 11.69 -4.46
N GLY A 27 3.24 11.59 -3.98
CA GLY A 27 3.70 12.33 -2.81
C GLY A 27 3.36 11.68 -1.47
N GLY A 28 2.95 10.41 -1.48
CA GLY A 28 2.67 9.68 -0.24
C GLY A 28 3.95 9.34 0.50
N ASN A 29 3.95 9.59 1.80
CA ASN A 29 5.03 9.19 2.69
C ASN A 29 4.62 7.95 3.45
N ILE A 30 5.36 6.86 3.30
CA ILE A 30 5.03 5.59 3.94
C ILE A 30 5.55 5.62 5.36
N ILE A 31 4.62 5.50 6.32
CA ILE A 31 4.93 5.56 7.75
C ILE A 31 5.18 4.16 8.31
N SER A 32 4.34 3.20 7.91
CA SER A 32 4.54 1.81 8.35
C SER A 32 4.01 0.83 7.31
N ILE A 33 4.61 -0.35 7.30
CA ILE A 33 4.20 -1.47 6.44
C ILE A 33 4.18 -2.71 7.32
N ILE A 34 3.04 -3.41 7.32
CA ILE A 34 2.91 -4.68 8.03
C ILE A 34 2.52 -5.75 7.01
N HIS A 35 3.38 -6.73 6.84
CA HIS A 35 3.17 -7.84 5.93
C HIS A 35 2.65 -9.04 6.73
N GLU A 36 1.37 -9.36 6.58
CA GLU A 36 0.71 -10.37 7.39
C GLU A 36 0.68 -11.73 6.69
N ARG A 37 1.85 -12.37 6.60
CA ARG A 37 1.97 -13.67 5.92
C ARG A 37 1.14 -14.79 6.54
N GLU A 38 0.82 -14.68 7.82
CA GLU A 38 0.00 -15.68 8.50
C GLU A 38 -1.47 -15.65 8.07
N LYS A 39 -1.89 -14.56 7.42
CA LYS A 39 -3.28 -14.37 6.97
C LYS A 39 -3.41 -14.52 5.46
N VAL A 40 -2.64 -15.42 4.88
CA VAL A 40 -2.70 -15.67 3.44
C VAL A 40 -4.07 -16.20 3.03
N ALA A 41 -4.64 -15.62 1.99
CA ALA A 41 -5.90 -16.07 1.39
C ALA A 41 -5.61 -16.46 -0.06
N GLY A 42 -5.48 -17.76 -0.32
CA GLY A 42 -5.04 -18.25 -1.63
C GLY A 42 -3.63 -17.81 -1.92
N ASP A 43 -3.43 -17.12 -3.05
CA ASP A 43 -2.13 -16.62 -3.48
C ASP A 43 -1.85 -15.20 -3.01
N TYR A 44 -2.77 -14.60 -2.24
CA TYR A 44 -2.67 -13.21 -1.81
C TYR A 44 -2.26 -13.09 -0.35
N VAL A 45 -1.37 -12.15 -0.08
CA VAL A 45 -0.92 -11.82 1.27
C VAL A 45 -1.43 -10.43 1.62
N PRO A 46 -2.16 -10.27 2.75
CA PRO A 46 -2.58 -8.94 3.19
C PRO A 46 -1.37 -8.11 3.62
N VAL A 47 -1.36 -6.85 3.17
CA VAL A 47 -0.34 -5.88 3.57
C VAL A 47 -1.06 -4.65 4.07
N SER A 48 -0.80 -4.28 5.32
CA SER A 48 -1.36 -3.07 5.92
C SER A 48 -0.34 -1.94 5.84
N LEU A 49 -0.80 -0.81 5.34
CA LEU A 49 0.05 0.37 5.15
C LEU A 49 -0.54 1.56 5.89
N VAL A 50 0.31 2.33 6.54
CA VAL A 50 -0.04 3.66 7.00
C VAL A 50 0.74 4.64 6.15
N VAL A 51 0.03 5.51 5.44
CA VAL A 51 0.65 6.48 4.54
C VAL A 51 0.15 7.88 4.85
N ASP A 52 1.01 8.87 4.64
CA ASP A 52 0.68 10.27 4.83
C ASP A 52 0.79 10.98 3.48
N PHE A 53 -0.35 11.51 3.01
CA PHE A 53 -0.40 12.28 1.77
C PHE A 53 -0.53 13.76 2.07
N PRO A 54 0.02 14.64 1.21
CA PRO A 54 -0.09 16.08 1.41
C PRO A 54 -1.56 16.56 1.29
N THR A 55 -2.37 15.89 0.47
CA THR A 55 -3.78 16.23 0.30
C THR A 55 -4.60 14.97 0.03
N GLY A 56 -5.94 15.08 0.22
CA GLY A 56 -6.84 14.00 -0.16
C GLY A 56 -6.84 13.72 -1.67
N LYS A 57 -6.54 14.74 -2.48
CA LYS A 57 -6.45 14.59 -3.93
C LYS A 57 -5.31 13.68 -4.34
N SER A 58 -4.18 13.74 -3.63
CA SER A 58 -3.05 12.85 -3.88
C SER A 58 -3.43 11.40 -3.62
N PHE A 59 -4.18 11.15 -2.56
CA PHE A 59 -4.68 9.83 -2.24
C PHE A 59 -5.64 9.31 -3.34
N GLU A 60 -6.55 10.16 -3.80
CA GLU A 60 -7.50 9.80 -4.86
C GLU A 60 -6.79 9.42 -6.16
N ARG A 61 -5.74 10.12 -6.53
CA ARG A 61 -4.94 9.79 -7.71
C ARG A 61 -4.28 8.42 -7.57
N THR A 62 -3.83 8.08 -6.38
CA THR A 62 -3.22 6.78 -6.11
C THR A 62 -4.23 5.65 -6.23
N LYS A 63 -5.46 5.86 -5.76
CA LYS A 63 -6.56 4.90 -5.86
C LYS A 63 -6.99 4.66 -7.30
N GLY A 64 -7.04 5.72 -8.04
CA GLY A 64 -7.55 5.72 -9.41
C GLY A 64 -6.54 5.23 -10.41
#